data_4ab7d2846a9a8022b39dd375c2cdedc8
#
_entry.id   4ab7d2846a9a8022b39dd375c2cdedc8
#
_cell.length_a   1.000
_cell.length_b   1.000
_cell.length_c   1.000
_cell.angle_alpha   90.00
_cell.angle_beta   90.00
_cell.angle_gamma   90.00
#
_symmetry.space_group_name_H-M   'P 1'
#
loop_
_entity.id
_entity.type
_entity.pdbx_description
1 polymer ?
#
loop_
_entity_poly.entity_id
_entity_poly.type
_entity_poly.pdbx_seq_one_letter_code
_entity_poly.pdbx_strand_id
1 'polypeptide(L)'
;TWIGAIFGGAILEPLIGTTKIHHDPNRFQYLGSANDDVYVCLARKDAPVKKIEDAMTTELIVGASMASSSADFATMLNHEIHTKFREVVGYNGSRPIMLAMEKNEVQGACGFAWPSINVTNPNWFGPEGMMRVLAQTHVKGYPALNAMGIPLARDFAKTDEEREVMDLYFSHTTFGRPYLVAPEVPKDRVEALRKAFMATMTDPEFIIEAKKAGLDIDAVDGPEVQRLIGKIYAASPDLIAKVKRALQPDP
;
A
#
# COMPACT_ATOMS: atom_id res chain seq x y z
N THR A 1 -16.51 24.46 5.56
CA THR A 1 -15.32 23.71 5.09
C THR A 1 -15.67 22.24 5.12
N TRP A 2 -15.49 21.55 3.99
CA TRP A 2 -15.60 20.09 3.93
C TRP A 2 -14.23 19.49 4.14
N ILE A 3 -14.13 18.41 4.90
CA ILE A 3 -12.93 17.60 5.04
C ILE A 3 -13.17 16.31 4.27
N GLY A 4 -12.28 16.00 3.34
CA GLY A 4 -12.27 14.74 2.61
C GLY A 4 -11.27 13.76 3.24
N ALA A 5 -11.58 12.47 3.21
CA ALA A 5 -10.66 11.39 3.51
C ALA A 5 -10.63 10.44 2.31
N ILE A 6 -9.45 10.14 1.81
CA ILE A 6 -9.26 9.31 0.63
C ILE A 6 -8.22 8.21 0.89
N PHE A 7 -8.11 7.27 -0.03
CA PHE A 7 -6.99 6.32 -0.05
C PHE A 7 -5.76 6.95 -0.70
N GLY A 8 -4.58 6.66 -0.19
CA GLY A 8 -3.32 7.13 -0.76
C GLY A 8 -3.19 6.83 -2.26
N GLY A 9 -3.62 5.65 -2.71
CA GLY A 9 -3.62 5.27 -4.12
C GLY A 9 -4.45 6.18 -5.04
N ALA A 10 -5.51 6.80 -4.53
CA ALA A 10 -6.32 7.75 -5.30
C ALA A 10 -5.52 9.00 -5.75
N ILE A 11 -4.40 9.29 -5.08
CA ILE A 11 -3.48 10.35 -5.47
C ILE A 11 -2.73 10.02 -6.76
N LEU A 12 -2.47 8.74 -7.02
CA LEU A 12 -1.77 8.28 -8.22
C LEU A 12 -2.67 8.19 -9.45
N GLU A 13 -3.97 8.01 -9.27
CA GLU A 13 -4.92 7.80 -10.37
C GLU A 13 -4.80 8.82 -11.53
N PRO A 14 -4.68 10.14 -11.29
CA PRO A 14 -4.49 11.10 -12.39
C PRO A 14 -3.19 10.90 -13.19
N LEU A 15 -2.16 10.30 -12.56
CA LEU A 15 -0.86 10.07 -13.19
C LEU A 15 -0.81 8.75 -13.95
N ILE A 16 -1.26 7.66 -13.32
CA ILE A 16 -1.06 6.29 -13.80
C ILE A 16 -2.36 5.56 -14.14
N GLY A 17 -3.50 6.04 -13.65
CA GLY A 17 -4.81 5.42 -13.86
C GLY A 17 -5.27 5.45 -15.32
N THR A 18 -6.21 4.56 -15.63
CA THR A 18 -6.86 4.47 -16.94
C THR A 18 -8.11 5.34 -17.05
N THR A 19 -8.64 5.77 -15.91
CA THR A 19 -9.84 6.59 -15.82
C THR A 19 -9.50 8.06 -15.96
N LYS A 20 -10.30 8.80 -16.77
CA LYS A 20 -10.11 10.23 -16.94
C LYS A 20 -10.58 10.97 -15.68
N ILE A 21 -9.65 11.35 -14.84
CA ILE A 21 -9.90 12.05 -13.59
C ILE A 21 -9.63 13.54 -13.76
N HIS A 22 -10.55 14.38 -13.30
CA HIS A 22 -10.53 15.84 -13.53
C HIS A 22 -10.04 16.67 -12.33
N HIS A 23 -9.49 16.04 -11.30
CA HIS A 23 -8.89 16.76 -10.17
C HIS A 23 -7.37 16.68 -10.19
N ASP A 24 -6.74 17.70 -9.65
CA ASP A 24 -5.29 17.76 -9.47
C ASP A 24 -4.96 17.62 -7.97
N PRO A 25 -4.41 16.48 -7.54
CA PRO A 25 -4.05 16.25 -6.15
C PRO A 25 -3.08 17.29 -5.57
N ASN A 26 -2.21 17.89 -6.39
CA ASN A 26 -1.30 18.94 -5.90
C ASN A 26 -2.02 20.21 -5.43
N ARG A 27 -3.23 20.45 -5.90
CA ARG A 27 -4.00 21.67 -5.55
C ARG A 27 -4.70 21.55 -4.20
N PHE A 28 -4.99 20.34 -3.73
CA PHE A 28 -5.60 20.16 -2.41
C PHE A 28 -4.65 20.55 -1.28
N GLN A 29 -5.21 20.94 -0.16
CA GLN A 29 -4.45 21.24 1.05
C GLN A 29 -4.61 20.07 2.02
N TYR A 30 -3.53 19.35 2.26
CA TYR A 30 -3.52 18.17 3.12
C TYR A 30 -3.39 18.55 4.58
N LEU A 31 -4.20 17.91 5.42
CA LEU A 31 -4.21 18.10 6.87
C LEU A 31 -3.24 17.14 7.56
N GLY A 32 -3.10 15.95 7.01
CA GLY A 32 -2.25 14.86 7.44
C GLY A 32 -2.73 13.52 6.92
N SER A 33 -2.03 12.46 7.27
CA SER A 33 -2.47 11.07 7.09
C SER A 33 -2.54 10.40 8.46
N ALA A 34 -3.56 9.58 8.70
CA ALA A 34 -3.71 8.89 9.98
C ALA A 34 -2.67 7.78 10.17
N ASN A 35 -2.12 7.25 9.08
CA ASN A 35 -1.14 6.18 9.12
C ASN A 35 -0.19 6.20 7.92
N ASP A 36 1.00 5.66 8.16
CA ASP A 36 1.97 5.20 7.17
C ASP A 36 1.65 3.71 6.92
N ASP A 37 0.96 3.41 5.83
CA ASP A 37 0.54 2.05 5.51
C ASP A 37 1.72 1.25 4.92
N VAL A 38 1.79 -0.02 5.28
CA VAL A 38 2.66 -0.99 4.61
C VAL A 38 1.80 -2.12 4.05
N TYR A 39 2.06 -2.46 2.81
CA TYR A 39 1.42 -3.59 2.18
C TYR A 39 2.38 -4.77 2.13
N VAL A 40 1.84 -5.97 2.10
CA VAL A 40 2.62 -7.21 2.09
C VAL A 40 2.14 -8.16 1.01
N CYS A 41 3.06 -9.02 0.57
CA CYS A 41 2.74 -10.25 -0.14
C CYS A 41 2.76 -11.42 0.83
N LEU A 42 1.75 -12.24 0.77
CA LEU A 42 1.51 -13.38 1.64
C LEU A 42 1.51 -14.68 0.86
N ALA A 43 1.96 -15.75 1.51
CA ALA A 43 1.74 -17.12 1.05
C ALA A 43 1.26 -18.01 2.18
N ARG A 44 0.48 -19.04 1.83
CA ARG A 44 0.20 -20.14 2.74
C ARG A 44 1.51 -20.86 3.08
N LYS A 45 1.62 -21.38 4.31
CA LYS A 45 2.82 -22.12 4.74
C LYS A 45 3.03 -23.44 3.99
N ASP A 46 1.94 -24.04 3.50
CA ASP A 46 1.97 -25.26 2.69
C ASP A 46 2.19 -25.00 1.19
N ALA A 47 2.14 -23.74 0.73
CA ALA A 47 2.47 -23.38 -0.64
C ALA A 47 3.96 -23.66 -0.98
N PRO A 48 4.32 -23.86 -2.26
CA PRO A 48 5.70 -24.14 -2.66
C PRO A 48 6.66 -22.97 -2.43
N VAL A 49 6.16 -21.72 -2.46
CA VAL A 49 6.92 -20.50 -2.23
C VAL A 49 7.04 -20.22 -0.73
N LYS A 50 8.27 -20.20 -0.21
CA LYS A 50 8.57 -20.00 1.22
C LYS A 50 9.13 -18.62 1.53
N LYS A 51 9.76 -17.99 0.56
CA LYS A 51 10.35 -16.65 0.60
C LYS A 51 10.18 -16.00 -0.77
N ILE A 52 10.37 -14.69 -0.85
CA ILE A 52 10.10 -13.94 -2.08
C ILE A 52 10.96 -14.42 -3.27
N GLU A 53 12.20 -14.85 -3.00
CA GLU A 53 13.11 -15.36 -4.04
C GLU A 53 12.59 -16.64 -4.69
N ASP A 54 11.86 -17.48 -3.95
CA ASP A 54 11.26 -18.69 -4.51
C ASP A 54 10.22 -18.33 -5.57
N ALA A 55 9.49 -17.21 -5.38
CA ALA A 55 8.50 -16.72 -6.34
C ALA A 55 9.12 -16.28 -7.68
N MET A 56 10.41 -15.99 -7.74
CA MET A 56 11.10 -15.66 -8.99
C MET A 56 11.29 -16.90 -9.89
N THR A 57 11.24 -18.08 -9.34
CA THR A 57 11.45 -19.34 -10.07
C THR A 57 10.23 -20.26 -10.05
N THR A 58 9.40 -20.15 -9.05
CA THR A 58 8.24 -21.01 -8.78
C THR A 58 6.95 -20.20 -8.81
N GLU A 59 5.96 -20.68 -9.53
CA GLU A 59 4.64 -20.04 -9.58
C GLU A 59 3.97 -20.05 -8.19
N LEU A 60 3.36 -18.93 -7.83
CA LEU A 60 2.45 -18.80 -6.69
C LEU A 60 1.10 -18.28 -7.19
N ILE A 61 0.04 -19.05 -6.94
CA ILE A 61 -1.33 -18.64 -7.29
C ILE A 61 -1.82 -17.65 -6.24
N VAL A 62 -2.06 -16.41 -6.65
CA VAL A 62 -2.50 -15.32 -5.79
C VAL A 62 -3.90 -14.85 -6.13
N GLY A 63 -4.72 -14.62 -5.10
CA GLY A 63 -6.05 -14.04 -5.29
C GLY A 63 -5.96 -12.53 -5.46
N ALA A 64 -6.72 -11.98 -6.43
CA ALA A 64 -6.74 -10.57 -6.75
C ALA A 64 -8.15 -10.04 -7.02
N SER A 65 -8.36 -8.77 -6.68
CA SER A 65 -9.54 -8.00 -7.06
C SER A 65 -9.16 -7.07 -8.19
N MET A 66 -9.99 -6.99 -9.23
CA MET A 66 -9.72 -6.13 -10.39
C MET A 66 -9.53 -4.66 -9.97
N ALA A 67 -8.62 -3.97 -10.63
CA ALA A 67 -8.33 -2.55 -10.43
C ALA A 67 -8.13 -2.20 -8.94
N SER A 68 -7.30 -2.96 -8.25
CA SER A 68 -7.02 -2.76 -6.82
C SER A 68 -5.58 -3.11 -6.48
N SER A 69 -5.14 -2.69 -5.30
CA SER A 69 -3.80 -3.00 -4.79
C SER A 69 -3.46 -4.50 -4.84
N SER A 70 -4.45 -5.40 -4.70
CA SER A 70 -4.18 -6.84 -4.71
C SER A 70 -3.77 -7.37 -6.09
N ALA A 71 -4.18 -6.74 -7.18
CA ALA A 71 -3.67 -7.02 -8.53
C ALA A 71 -2.40 -6.20 -8.78
N ASP A 72 -2.47 -4.88 -8.62
CA ASP A 72 -1.38 -3.98 -8.97
C ASP A 72 -0.03 -4.34 -8.34
N PHE A 73 -0.04 -4.77 -7.07
CA PHE A 73 1.21 -5.14 -6.39
C PHE A 73 1.80 -6.44 -6.91
N ALA A 74 0.98 -7.44 -7.22
CA ALA A 74 1.47 -8.70 -7.80
C ALA A 74 2.01 -8.46 -9.22
N THR A 75 1.26 -7.75 -10.05
CA THR A 75 1.67 -7.37 -11.41
C THR A 75 2.98 -6.56 -11.40
N MET A 76 3.09 -5.54 -10.53
CA MET A 76 4.30 -4.74 -10.37
C MET A 76 5.52 -5.61 -10.03
N LEU A 77 5.38 -6.54 -9.08
CA LEU A 77 6.49 -7.42 -8.70
C LEU A 77 6.85 -8.43 -9.78
N ASN A 78 5.89 -8.91 -10.58
CA ASN A 78 6.16 -9.74 -11.74
C ASN A 78 7.02 -9.00 -12.76
N HIS A 79 6.72 -7.73 -13.03
CA HIS A 79 7.51 -6.91 -13.96
C HIS A 79 8.89 -6.56 -13.42
N GLU A 80 8.96 -6.03 -12.21
CA GLU A 80 10.17 -5.36 -11.73
C GLU A 80 11.19 -6.30 -11.08
N ILE A 81 10.72 -7.37 -10.43
CA ILE A 81 11.62 -8.35 -9.79
C ILE A 81 11.40 -9.77 -10.29
N HIS A 82 10.66 -9.92 -11.40
CA HIS A 82 10.46 -11.17 -12.13
C HIS A 82 9.86 -12.31 -11.29
N THR A 83 8.94 -11.97 -10.37
CA THR A 83 8.17 -12.99 -9.66
C THR A 83 7.21 -13.70 -10.64
N LYS A 84 6.77 -14.88 -10.27
CA LYS A 84 5.80 -15.70 -11.03
C LYS A 84 4.49 -15.79 -10.27
N PHE A 85 3.94 -14.64 -9.89
CA PHE A 85 2.62 -14.58 -9.30
C PHE A 85 1.59 -14.77 -10.42
N ARG A 86 0.81 -15.85 -10.33
CA ARG A 86 -0.32 -16.08 -11.21
C ARG A 86 -1.60 -15.59 -10.54
N GLU A 87 -2.12 -14.50 -11.04
CA GLU A 87 -3.29 -13.86 -10.47
C GLU A 87 -4.59 -14.59 -10.84
N VAL A 88 -5.41 -14.90 -9.84
CA VAL A 88 -6.80 -15.31 -10.00
C VAL A 88 -7.66 -14.11 -9.66
N VAL A 89 -8.12 -13.41 -10.68
CA VAL A 89 -8.93 -12.20 -10.56
C VAL A 89 -10.42 -12.52 -10.46
N GLY A 90 -11.21 -11.57 -9.95
CA GLY A 90 -12.67 -11.68 -9.86
C GLY A 90 -13.22 -11.72 -8.44
N TYR A 91 -12.36 -11.68 -7.45
CA TYR A 91 -12.79 -11.50 -6.06
C TYR A 91 -13.30 -10.07 -5.84
N ASN A 92 -14.37 -9.94 -5.07
CA ASN A 92 -14.93 -8.63 -4.73
C ASN A 92 -14.34 -8.12 -3.40
N GLY A 93 -13.06 -7.73 -3.45
CA GLY A 93 -12.31 -7.17 -2.31
C GLY A 93 -11.53 -8.20 -1.50
N SER A 94 -10.88 -7.74 -0.42
CA SER A 94 -9.92 -8.52 0.35
C SER A 94 -10.53 -9.69 1.14
N ARG A 95 -11.73 -9.54 1.70
CA ARG A 95 -12.37 -10.61 2.50
C ARG A 95 -12.61 -11.90 1.71
N PRO A 96 -13.19 -11.88 0.49
CA PRO A 96 -13.30 -13.08 -0.34
C PRO A 96 -11.94 -13.71 -0.67
N ILE A 97 -10.89 -12.91 -0.91
CA ILE A 97 -9.54 -13.45 -1.14
C ILE A 97 -9.01 -14.15 0.12
N MET A 98 -9.18 -13.54 1.29
CA MET A 98 -8.79 -14.16 2.56
C MET A 98 -9.47 -15.52 2.75
N LEU A 99 -10.77 -15.59 2.49
CA LEU A 99 -11.53 -16.85 2.60
C LEU A 99 -11.02 -17.90 1.58
N ALA A 100 -10.72 -17.48 0.36
CA ALA A 100 -10.15 -18.35 -0.68
C ALA A 100 -8.77 -18.89 -0.26
N MET A 101 -7.94 -18.08 0.39
CA MET A 101 -6.68 -18.52 0.98
C MET A 101 -6.90 -19.53 2.09
N GLU A 102 -7.83 -19.30 3.01
CA GLU A 102 -8.16 -20.26 4.08
C GLU A 102 -8.64 -21.61 3.54
N LYS A 103 -9.44 -21.59 2.47
CA LYS A 103 -9.94 -22.79 1.79
C LYS A 103 -8.95 -23.45 0.83
N ASN A 104 -7.75 -22.88 0.67
CA ASN A 104 -6.75 -23.34 -0.29
C ASN A 104 -7.22 -23.28 -1.77
N GLU A 105 -8.10 -22.34 -2.10
CA GLU A 105 -8.50 -22.06 -3.49
C GLU A 105 -7.42 -21.23 -4.19
N VAL A 106 -6.72 -20.37 -3.43
CA VAL A 106 -5.50 -19.66 -3.85
C VAL A 106 -4.42 -19.83 -2.78
N GLN A 107 -3.17 -19.69 -3.21
CA GLN A 107 -2.00 -19.97 -2.36
C GLN A 107 -1.49 -18.74 -1.61
N GLY A 108 -1.87 -17.55 -2.05
CA GLY A 108 -1.40 -16.29 -1.49
C GLY A 108 -2.16 -15.09 -1.99
N ALA A 109 -1.67 -13.91 -1.63
CA ALA A 109 -2.14 -12.62 -2.10
C ALA A 109 -1.05 -11.56 -1.91
N CYS A 110 -1.05 -10.51 -2.76
CA CYS A 110 -0.25 -9.30 -2.57
C CYS A 110 -1.15 -8.10 -2.29
N GLY A 111 -0.57 -6.96 -1.90
CA GLY A 111 -1.30 -5.71 -1.74
C GLY A 111 -2.29 -5.67 -0.58
N PHE A 112 -2.01 -6.41 0.48
CA PHE A 112 -2.78 -6.40 1.73
C PHE A 112 -2.09 -5.50 2.76
N ALA A 113 -2.82 -4.56 3.34
CA ALA A 113 -2.31 -3.70 4.40
C ALA A 113 -2.01 -4.53 5.66
N TRP A 114 -0.74 -4.59 6.06
CA TRP A 114 -0.27 -5.37 7.19
C TRP A 114 -0.99 -5.03 8.50
N PRO A 115 -1.14 -3.76 8.89
CA PRO A 115 -1.84 -3.45 10.15
C PRO A 115 -3.24 -4.03 10.20
N SER A 116 -3.98 -3.93 9.07
CA SER A 116 -5.35 -4.45 9.00
C SER A 116 -5.42 -5.97 9.11
N ILE A 117 -4.60 -6.70 8.36
CA ILE A 117 -4.65 -8.17 8.37
C ILE A 117 -4.11 -8.76 9.67
N ASN A 118 -3.11 -8.14 10.28
CA ASN A 118 -2.56 -8.59 11.55
C ASN A 118 -3.57 -8.48 12.69
N VAL A 119 -4.45 -7.48 12.64
CA VAL A 119 -5.52 -7.29 13.63
C VAL A 119 -6.72 -8.19 13.33
N THR A 120 -7.15 -8.28 12.08
CA THR A 120 -8.35 -9.07 11.71
C THR A 120 -8.10 -10.56 11.71
N ASN A 121 -6.87 -11.01 11.49
CA ASN A 121 -6.47 -12.40 11.40
C ASN A 121 -5.20 -12.70 12.24
N PRO A 122 -5.21 -12.41 13.54
CA PRO A 122 -4.01 -12.54 14.38
C PRO A 122 -3.44 -13.96 14.41
N ASN A 123 -4.28 -14.98 14.24
CA ASN A 123 -3.89 -16.40 14.24
C ASN A 123 -3.28 -16.87 12.90
N TRP A 124 -3.23 -16.01 11.87
CA TRP A 124 -2.63 -16.37 10.58
C TRP A 124 -1.11 -16.44 10.64
N PHE A 125 -0.52 -15.72 11.54
CA PHE A 125 0.92 -15.52 11.65
C PHE A 125 1.49 -16.19 12.90
N GLY A 126 2.82 -16.28 12.99
CA GLY A 126 3.49 -17.00 14.08
C GLY A 126 3.70 -18.48 13.79
N PRO A 127 4.25 -19.26 14.75
CA PRO A 127 4.65 -20.66 14.52
C PRO A 127 3.52 -21.55 14.01
N GLU A 128 2.37 -21.48 14.65
CA GLU A 128 1.18 -22.32 14.34
C GLU A 128 0.27 -21.67 13.27
N GLY A 129 0.57 -20.46 12.85
CA GLY A 129 -0.24 -19.76 11.85
C GLY A 129 -0.13 -20.40 10.46
N MET A 130 -1.15 -20.26 9.65
CA MET A 130 -1.23 -20.85 8.32
C MET A 130 -0.57 -20.03 7.21
N MET A 131 -0.25 -18.77 7.47
CA MET A 131 0.31 -17.82 6.51
C MET A 131 1.74 -17.41 6.88
N ARG A 132 2.47 -16.96 5.87
CA ARG A 132 3.76 -16.29 6.00
C ARG A 132 3.76 -15.00 5.20
N VAL A 133 4.52 -14.03 5.64
CA VAL A 133 4.82 -12.81 4.88
C VAL A 133 6.04 -13.09 4.02
N LEU A 134 5.94 -12.85 2.71
CA LEU A 134 7.04 -13.04 1.76
C LEU A 134 7.90 -11.78 1.63
N ALA A 135 7.26 -10.63 1.51
CA ALA A 135 7.90 -9.32 1.37
C ALA A 135 6.96 -8.21 1.81
N GLN A 136 7.54 -7.08 2.17
CA GLN A 136 6.83 -5.83 2.39
C GLN A 136 7.09 -4.85 1.23
N THR A 137 6.04 -4.17 0.80
CA THR A 137 6.08 -3.23 -0.33
C THR A 137 6.03 -1.79 0.20
N HIS A 138 7.11 -1.39 0.83
CA HIS A 138 7.30 -0.07 1.42
C HIS A 138 8.69 0.46 1.07
N VAL A 139 8.87 1.78 1.02
CA VAL A 139 10.17 2.37 0.63
C VAL A 139 11.26 2.28 1.71
N LYS A 140 10.88 2.24 2.99
CA LYS A 140 11.82 2.18 4.15
C LYS A 140 11.59 0.99 5.09
N GLY A 141 10.52 0.22 4.87
CA GLY A 141 10.11 -0.86 5.74
C GLY A 141 9.31 -0.40 6.98
N TYR A 142 8.55 -1.34 7.49
CA TYR A 142 7.73 -1.15 8.70
C TYR A 142 8.42 -1.78 9.90
N PRO A 143 8.53 -1.08 11.04
CA PRO A 143 9.36 -1.52 12.17
C PRO A 143 9.09 -2.95 12.65
N ALA A 144 7.80 -3.34 12.76
CA ALA A 144 7.45 -4.68 13.19
C ALA A 144 7.86 -5.75 12.15
N LEU A 145 7.70 -5.49 10.86
CA LEU A 145 8.10 -6.40 9.78
C LEU A 145 9.62 -6.47 9.66
N ASN A 146 10.33 -5.35 9.86
CA ASN A 146 11.79 -5.32 9.90
C ASN A 146 12.32 -6.19 11.07
N ALA A 147 11.69 -6.11 12.24
CA ALA A 147 12.04 -6.94 13.40
C ALA A 147 11.78 -8.44 13.15
N MET A 148 10.82 -8.77 12.28
CA MET A 148 10.55 -10.15 11.83
C MET A 148 11.48 -10.62 10.70
N GLY A 149 12.38 -9.77 10.22
CA GLY A 149 13.28 -10.08 9.11
C GLY A 149 12.57 -10.14 7.73
N ILE A 150 11.39 -9.53 7.60
CA ILE A 150 10.66 -9.51 6.32
C ILE A 150 11.33 -8.51 5.37
N PRO A 151 11.81 -8.96 4.19
CA PRO A 151 12.55 -8.10 3.28
C PRO A 151 11.67 -7.08 2.59
N LEU A 152 12.28 -5.97 2.15
CA LEU A 152 11.66 -5.03 1.23
C LEU A 152 11.66 -5.62 -0.19
N ALA A 153 10.51 -5.63 -0.86
CA ALA A 153 10.42 -6.12 -2.24
C ALA A 153 11.37 -5.34 -3.19
N ARG A 154 11.51 -4.02 -2.97
CA ARG A 154 12.41 -3.16 -3.76
C ARG A 154 13.90 -3.55 -3.71
N ASP A 155 14.33 -4.24 -2.67
CA ASP A 155 15.74 -4.64 -2.51
C ASP A 155 16.13 -5.79 -3.45
N PHE A 156 15.15 -6.43 -4.09
CA PHE A 156 15.33 -7.45 -5.11
C PHE A 156 15.44 -6.88 -6.54
N ALA A 157 15.27 -5.57 -6.72
CA ALA A 157 15.54 -4.90 -7.98
C ALA A 157 17.01 -5.07 -8.38
N LYS A 158 17.24 -5.40 -9.65
CA LYS A 158 18.57 -5.58 -10.21
C LYS A 158 19.17 -4.27 -10.73
N THR A 159 18.32 -3.33 -11.08
CA THR A 159 18.70 -2.02 -11.61
C THR A 159 18.12 -0.89 -10.76
N ASP A 160 18.72 0.29 -10.85
CA ASP A 160 18.19 1.48 -10.20
C ASP A 160 16.84 1.88 -10.81
N GLU A 161 16.64 1.62 -12.11
CA GLU A 161 15.38 1.88 -12.81
C GLU A 161 14.22 1.05 -12.24
N GLU A 162 14.38 -0.27 -12.09
CA GLU A 162 13.38 -1.14 -11.46
C GLU A 162 13.03 -0.66 -10.04
N ARG A 163 14.06 -0.23 -9.29
CA ARG A 163 13.86 0.31 -7.94
C ARG A 163 13.09 1.62 -7.95
N GLU A 164 13.40 2.54 -8.87
CA GLU A 164 12.70 3.82 -9.00
C GLU A 164 11.23 3.66 -9.39
N VAL A 165 10.93 2.70 -10.27
CA VAL A 165 9.55 2.35 -10.67
C VAL A 165 8.74 1.88 -9.46
N MET A 166 9.28 0.93 -8.69
CA MET A 166 8.65 0.43 -7.47
C MET A 166 8.52 1.54 -6.40
N ASP A 167 9.56 2.35 -6.20
CA ASP A 167 9.55 3.44 -5.23
C ASP A 167 8.50 4.50 -5.54
N LEU A 168 8.34 4.85 -6.81
CA LEU A 168 7.31 5.80 -7.21
C LEU A 168 5.92 5.24 -6.91
N TYR A 169 5.66 3.98 -7.30
CA TYR A 169 4.36 3.37 -7.07
C TYR A 169 4.10 3.15 -5.57
N PHE A 170 5.03 2.58 -4.83
CA PHE A 170 4.84 2.30 -3.41
C PHE A 170 4.84 3.55 -2.52
N SER A 171 5.33 4.70 -3.00
CA SER A 171 5.39 5.93 -2.21
C SER A 171 4.03 6.40 -1.67
N HIS A 172 2.92 6.05 -2.34
CA HIS A 172 1.58 6.40 -1.87
C HIS A 172 1.17 5.69 -0.57
N THR A 173 1.85 4.60 -0.22
CA THR A 173 1.57 3.89 1.03
C THR A 173 1.99 4.68 2.25
N THR A 174 3.02 5.54 2.13
CA THR A 174 3.52 6.41 3.21
C THR A 174 2.44 7.40 3.74
N PHE A 175 1.40 7.67 2.95
CA PHE A 175 0.23 8.44 3.37
C PHE A 175 -1.05 7.67 3.05
N GLY A 176 -1.21 6.50 3.66
CA GLY A 176 -2.28 5.55 3.34
C GLY A 176 -3.70 6.10 3.52
N ARG A 177 -3.91 7.04 4.47
CA ARG A 177 -5.22 7.64 4.80
C ARG A 177 -5.12 9.17 4.87
N PRO A 178 -4.88 9.88 3.74
CA PRO A 178 -4.75 11.32 3.75
C PRO A 178 -6.11 12.01 3.95
N TYR A 179 -6.09 13.03 4.79
CA TYR A 179 -7.18 13.97 5.01
C TYR A 179 -6.85 15.28 4.33
N LEU A 180 -7.82 15.85 3.63
CA LEU A 180 -7.62 17.02 2.79
C LEU A 180 -8.81 17.99 2.84
N VAL A 181 -8.56 19.22 2.43
CA VAL A 181 -9.56 20.23 2.17
C VAL A 181 -9.37 20.84 0.78
N ALA A 182 -10.41 21.52 0.29
CA ALA A 182 -10.36 22.18 -1.02
C ALA A 182 -9.28 23.26 -1.08
N PRO A 183 -8.75 23.56 -2.30
CA PRO A 183 -7.70 24.55 -2.50
C PRO A 183 -8.04 25.95 -1.96
N GLU A 184 -9.31 26.33 -2.00
CA GLU A 184 -9.80 27.67 -1.67
C GLU A 184 -9.98 27.90 -0.16
N VAL A 185 -9.73 26.89 0.68
CA VAL A 185 -9.83 27.07 2.14
C VAL A 185 -8.71 28.01 2.60
N PRO A 186 -9.05 29.08 3.38
CA PRO A 186 -8.07 30.05 3.86
C PRO A 186 -6.93 29.38 4.65
N LYS A 187 -5.71 29.89 4.48
CA LYS A 187 -4.49 29.28 5.07
C LYS A 187 -4.54 29.19 6.61
N ASP A 188 -5.04 30.23 7.27
CA ASP A 188 -5.23 30.24 8.73
C ASP A 188 -6.13 29.11 9.22
N ARG A 189 -7.18 28.84 8.45
CA ARG A 189 -8.10 27.73 8.73
C ARG A 189 -7.48 26.37 8.49
N VAL A 190 -6.68 26.24 7.43
CA VAL A 190 -5.92 25.01 7.16
C VAL A 190 -4.92 24.73 8.27
N GLU A 191 -4.18 25.75 8.74
CA GLU A 191 -3.22 25.58 9.84
C GLU A 191 -3.91 25.20 11.15
N ALA A 192 -5.06 25.79 11.45
CA ALA A 192 -5.87 25.39 12.60
C ALA A 192 -6.32 23.91 12.51
N LEU A 193 -6.76 23.47 11.32
CA LEU A 193 -7.17 22.08 11.07
C LEU A 193 -5.99 21.12 11.15
N ARG A 194 -4.82 21.46 10.60
CA ARG A 194 -3.58 20.66 10.72
C ARG A 194 -3.18 20.46 12.18
N LYS A 195 -3.20 21.56 12.95
CA LYS A 195 -2.91 21.49 14.37
C LYS A 195 -3.89 20.59 15.12
N ALA A 196 -5.19 20.74 14.86
CA ALA A 196 -6.22 19.90 15.46
C ALA A 196 -6.08 18.44 15.06
N PHE A 197 -5.80 18.16 13.77
CA PHE A 197 -5.56 16.81 13.28
C PHE A 197 -4.40 16.14 14.02
N MET A 198 -3.22 16.77 14.07
CA MET A 198 -2.06 16.20 14.76
C MET A 198 -2.27 16.07 16.27
N ALA A 199 -2.98 17.01 16.89
CA ALA A 199 -3.36 16.90 18.31
C ALA A 199 -4.24 15.67 18.57
N THR A 200 -5.20 15.39 17.67
CA THR A 200 -6.04 14.19 17.74
C THR A 200 -5.20 12.92 17.57
N MET A 201 -4.29 12.88 16.58
CA MET A 201 -3.45 11.71 16.32
C MET A 201 -2.48 11.37 17.46
N THR A 202 -2.20 12.32 18.34
CA THR A 202 -1.33 12.15 19.53
C THR A 202 -2.10 12.12 20.84
N ASP A 203 -3.44 12.24 20.79
CA ASP A 203 -4.29 12.20 21.98
C ASP A 203 -4.32 10.79 22.58
N PRO A 204 -4.00 10.61 23.88
CA PRO A 204 -3.95 9.29 24.48
C PRO A 204 -5.30 8.55 24.49
N GLU A 205 -6.42 9.26 24.64
CA GLU A 205 -7.76 8.65 24.64
C GLU A 205 -8.10 8.17 23.24
N PHE A 206 -7.82 8.99 22.21
CA PHE A 206 -8.01 8.60 20.81
C PHE A 206 -7.16 7.37 20.44
N ILE A 207 -5.87 7.35 20.82
CA ILE A 207 -4.98 6.21 20.55
C ILE A 207 -5.51 4.92 21.20
N ILE A 208 -6.00 5.00 22.45
CA ILE A 208 -6.61 3.85 23.13
C ILE A 208 -7.85 3.35 22.39
N GLU A 209 -8.75 4.25 21.96
CA GLU A 209 -9.95 3.87 21.22
C GLU A 209 -9.61 3.31 19.83
N ALA A 210 -8.67 3.92 19.11
CA ALA A 210 -8.19 3.41 17.82
C ALA A 210 -7.65 1.98 17.98
N LYS A 211 -6.81 1.74 18.98
CA LYS A 211 -6.26 0.41 19.27
C LYS A 211 -7.34 -0.62 19.61
N LYS A 212 -8.36 -0.25 20.39
CA LYS A 212 -9.52 -1.12 20.66
C LYS A 212 -10.29 -1.47 19.39
N ALA A 213 -10.38 -0.52 18.45
CA ALA A 213 -11.01 -0.71 17.15
C ALA A 213 -10.11 -1.46 16.14
N GLY A 214 -8.88 -1.83 16.53
CA GLY A 214 -7.91 -2.49 15.65
C GLY A 214 -7.32 -1.56 14.59
N LEU A 215 -7.29 -0.26 14.87
CA LEU A 215 -6.69 0.74 13.99
C LEU A 215 -5.29 1.09 14.49
N ASP A 216 -4.33 1.10 13.56
CA ASP A 216 -2.97 1.56 13.82
C ASP A 216 -2.87 3.05 13.47
N ILE A 217 -2.28 3.83 14.37
CA ILE A 217 -2.08 5.27 14.20
C ILE A 217 -0.58 5.52 14.13
N ASP A 218 -0.10 5.81 12.93
CA ASP A 218 1.27 6.26 12.64
C ASP A 218 1.16 7.50 11.74
N ALA A 219 0.87 8.63 12.34
CA ALA A 219 0.43 9.82 11.65
C ALA A 219 1.55 10.54 10.92
N VAL A 220 1.24 10.98 9.70
CA VAL A 220 2.10 11.86 8.89
C VAL A 220 1.44 13.23 8.82
N ASP A 221 2.19 14.30 9.08
CA ASP A 221 1.64 15.66 9.09
C ASP A 221 1.29 16.17 7.69
N GLY A 222 0.44 17.20 7.61
CA GLY A 222 -0.04 17.75 6.36
C GLY A 222 1.05 18.32 5.45
N PRO A 223 2.01 19.10 5.96
CA PRO A 223 3.16 19.55 5.18
C PRO A 223 3.98 18.42 4.56
N GLU A 224 4.21 17.34 5.29
CA GLU A 224 4.95 16.18 4.78
C GLU A 224 4.14 15.42 3.73
N VAL A 225 2.85 15.19 3.94
CA VAL A 225 1.96 14.61 2.91
C VAL A 225 2.00 15.45 1.63
N GLN A 226 1.89 16.78 1.76
CA GLN A 226 1.96 17.71 0.61
C GLN A 226 3.29 17.60 -0.12
N ARG A 227 4.40 17.51 0.61
CA ARG A 227 5.75 17.37 0.06
C ARG A 227 5.92 16.04 -0.71
N LEU A 228 5.43 14.93 -0.13
CA LEU A 228 5.48 13.61 -0.75
C LEU A 228 4.69 13.57 -2.05
N ILE A 229 3.48 14.13 -2.06
CA ILE A 229 2.64 14.22 -3.27
C ILE A 229 3.32 15.10 -4.33
N GLY A 230 3.86 16.24 -3.94
CA GLY A 230 4.63 17.10 -4.85
C GLY A 230 5.81 16.35 -5.50
N LYS A 231 6.51 15.50 -4.75
CA LYS A 231 7.60 14.66 -5.26
C LYS A 231 7.09 13.63 -6.28
N ILE A 232 5.97 12.98 -6.02
CA ILE A 232 5.34 12.03 -6.96
C ILE A 232 5.00 12.73 -8.27
N TYR A 233 4.39 13.90 -8.20
CA TYR A 233 3.97 14.67 -9.38
C TYR A 233 5.12 15.34 -10.12
N ALA A 234 6.30 15.43 -9.51
CA ALA A 234 7.54 15.87 -10.15
C ALA A 234 8.30 14.75 -10.88
N ALA A 235 7.79 13.50 -10.84
CA ALA A 235 8.39 12.39 -11.56
C ALA A 235 8.41 12.64 -13.07
N SER A 236 9.46 12.17 -13.74
CA SER A 236 9.60 12.35 -15.18
C SER A 236 8.49 11.61 -15.95
N PRO A 237 8.07 12.13 -17.13
CA PRO A 237 7.11 11.44 -17.98
C PRO A 237 7.54 10.01 -18.36
N ASP A 238 8.85 9.77 -18.50
CA ASP A 238 9.42 8.46 -18.77
C ASP A 238 9.21 7.51 -17.59
N LEU A 239 9.50 7.93 -16.36
CA LEU A 239 9.28 7.13 -15.16
C LEU A 239 7.79 6.81 -14.97
N ILE A 240 6.90 7.80 -15.19
CA ILE A 240 5.45 7.58 -15.15
C ILE A 240 5.02 6.54 -16.19
N ALA A 241 5.56 6.61 -17.41
CA ALA A 241 5.26 5.65 -18.47
C ALA A 241 5.74 4.22 -18.12
N LYS A 242 6.88 4.09 -17.42
CA LYS A 242 7.40 2.81 -16.91
C LYS A 242 6.50 2.23 -15.83
N VAL A 243 6.07 3.03 -14.86
CA VAL A 243 5.09 2.60 -13.85
C VAL A 243 3.79 2.12 -14.50
N LYS A 244 3.28 2.85 -15.49
CA LYS A 244 2.08 2.43 -16.24
C LYS A 244 2.26 1.07 -16.92
N ARG A 245 3.43 0.80 -17.50
CA ARG A 245 3.72 -0.51 -18.11
C ARG A 245 3.79 -1.60 -17.07
N ALA A 246 4.48 -1.36 -15.96
CA ALA A 246 4.63 -2.33 -14.88
C ALA A 246 3.32 -2.72 -14.19
N LEU A 247 2.26 -1.95 -14.39
CA LEU A 247 0.90 -2.23 -13.91
C LEU A 247 -0.01 -2.90 -14.97
N GLN A 248 0.51 -3.15 -16.18
CA GLN A 248 -0.24 -3.90 -17.17
C GLN A 248 -0.09 -5.39 -16.91
N PRO A 249 -1.16 -6.18 -16.89
CA PRO A 249 -1.05 -7.64 -16.84
C PRO A 249 -0.18 -8.14 -18.00
N ASP A 250 0.63 -9.16 -17.72
CA ASP A 250 1.33 -9.86 -18.80
C ASP A 250 0.33 -10.43 -19.80
N PRO A 251 0.60 -10.34 -21.14
CA PRO A 251 -0.30 -10.79 -22.19
C PRO A 251 -0.59 -12.29 -22.16
#